data_1b043d547c198e61368a5f19d9cb64fc
#
_entry.id   1b043d547c198e61368a5f19d9cb64fc
#
_cell.length_a   1.000
_cell.length_b   1.000
_cell.length_c   1.000
_cell.angle_alpha   90.00
_cell.angle_beta   90.00
_cell.angle_gamma   90.00
#
_symmetry.space_group_name_H-M   'P 1'
#
loop_
_entity.id
_entity.type
_entity.pdbx_description
1 polymer ?
#
loop_
_entity_poly.entity_id
_entity_poly.type
_entity_poly.pdbx_seq_one_letter_code
_entity_poly.pdbx_strand_id
1 'polypeptide(L)'
;MKRFISLLIVVLLITSMVLTGCNKKPAENQKVRLIEVTHSIFYTPQYVAIEQGLLEKQGLSIELTNGGGADKCMAALVSGEADIAFMGPEASVYVYLQGRDDLAVNFAQLTQRDGSFIVGREKDDNFTIDKLRGHTILGGRKGGMPLMALEYVLKQNNLTPGVDIDVRTDVQFDMMAGAFASGEADYTTLFEPLASTFELQGNGYVVESVGRLAGYIPYTCYSSLESYIEKNPEIIQGFSNALYEAMVWVDEHDAMEVAEVILPQFPDSDVEFLAKIVQTYKDLDAWNPDLVLGEDGYNRLIDIMKSAGEIEEGAPYEAIQTPDFAIKAKENYKK
;
A
#
# COMPACT_ATOMS: atom_id res chain seq x y z
N MET A 1 -73.58 11.00 -20.65
CA MET A 1 -72.85 11.56 -19.56
C MET A 1 -72.13 10.45 -18.72
N LYS A 2 -72.75 9.42 -18.19
CA LYS A 2 -72.15 8.38 -17.38
C LYS A 2 -70.95 7.63 -18.04
N ARG A 3 -71.05 7.33 -19.37
CA ARG A 3 -69.95 6.64 -20.09
C ARG A 3 -68.75 7.52 -20.37
N PHE A 4 -68.92 8.85 -20.51
CA PHE A 4 -67.82 9.79 -20.66
C PHE A 4 -67.02 9.99 -19.34
N ILE A 5 -67.71 10.00 -18.20
CA ILE A 5 -67.10 10.10 -16.88
C ILE A 5 -66.31 8.85 -16.55
N SER A 6 -66.80 7.66 -16.91
CA SER A 6 -66.02 6.40 -16.72
C SER A 6 -64.76 6.34 -17.58
N LEU A 7 -64.76 6.88 -18.81
CA LEU A 7 -63.57 6.94 -19.65
C LEU A 7 -62.53 7.92 -19.11
N LEU A 8 -62.98 9.06 -18.55
CA LEU A 8 -62.07 10.04 -17.95
C LEU A 8 -61.39 9.52 -16.68
N ILE A 9 -62.10 8.73 -15.86
CA ILE A 9 -61.55 8.13 -14.65
C ILE A 9 -60.53 7.05 -15.00
N VAL A 10 -60.75 6.24 -16.03
CA VAL A 10 -59.79 5.23 -16.50
C VAL A 10 -58.53 5.85 -17.06
N VAL A 11 -58.63 6.97 -17.82
CA VAL A 11 -57.46 7.71 -18.32
C VAL A 11 -56.71 8.38 -17.19
N LEU A 12 -57.33 8.91 -16.13
CA LEU A 12 -56.67 9.46 -14.96
C LEU A 12 -55.98 8.40 -14.13
N LEU A 13 -56.48 7.17 -14.00
CA LEU A 13 -55.88 6.05 -13.34
C LEU A 13 -54.68 5.51 -14.10
N ILE A 14 -54.68 5.52 -15.42
CA ILE A 14 -53.56 5.07 -16.24
C ILE A 14 -52.42 6.12 -16.21
N THR A 15 -52.72 7.42 -16.18
CA THR A 15 -51.71 8.48 -16.05
C THR A 15 -51.08 8.51 -14.67
N SER A 16 -51.75 8.10 -13.61
CA SER A 16 -51.16 8.00 -12.26
C SER A 16 -50.21 6.81 -12.08
N MET A 17 -50.35 5.74 -12.89
CA MET A 17 -49.45 4.59 -12.89
C MET A 17 -48.13 4.82 -13.64
N VAL A 18 -48.07 5.81 -14.54
CA VAL A 18 -46.83 6.11 -15.31
C VAL A 18 -45.92 7.10 -14.56
N LEU A 19 -46.42 7.77 -13.49
CA LEU A 19 -45.67 8.71 -12.69
C LEU A 19 -44.99 8.09 -11.44
N THR A 20 -45.14 6.81 -11.19
CA THR A 20 -44.23 6.08 -10.33
C THR A 20 -42.93 5.81 -11.10
N GLY A 21 -42.28 6.88 -11.55
CA GLY A 21 -40.90 6.85 -11.98
C GLY A 21 -40.09 6.24 -10.86
N CYS A 22 -39.35 5.18 -11.19
CA CYS A 22 -38.36 4.57 -10.31
C CYS A 22 -37.44 5.66 -9.74
N ASN A 23 -37.80 6.25 -8.61
CA ASN A 23 -36.84 6.83 -7.71
C ASN A 23 -36.05 5.62 -7.12
N LYS A 24 -35.15 5.04 -7.95
CA LYS A 24 -34.07 4.27 -7.40
C LYS A 24 -33.33 5.25 -6.49
N LYS A 25 -33.48 5.11 -5.16
CA LYS A 25 -32.50 5.69 -4.24
C LYS A 25 -31.13 5.37 -4.84
N PRO A 26 -30.19 6.33 -4.89
CA PRO A 26 -28.83 6.00 -5.24
C PRO A 26 -28.46 4.74 -4.44
N ALA A 27 -27.92 3.71 -5.10
CA ALA A 27 -27.47 2.54 -4.38
C ALA A 27 -26.48 3.04 -3.34
N GLU A 28 -26.69 2.67 -2.09
CA GLU A 28 -25.77 3.01 -1.01
C GLU A 28 -24.43 2.36 -1.34
N ASN A 29 -23.33 3.13 -1.27
CA ASN A 29 -22.01 2.62 -1.58
C ASN A 29 -21.69 1.44 -0.64
N GLN A 30 -21.10 0.40 -1.20
CA GLN A 30 -20.74 -0.78 -0.45
C GLN A 30 -19.54 -0.46 0.45
N LYS A 31 -19.69 -0.67 1.75
CA LYS A 31 -18.65 -0.42 2.73
C LYS A 31 -17.55 -1.47 2.60
N VAL A 32 -16.30 -1.03 2.47
CA VAL A 32 -15.10 -1.87 2.42
C VAL A 32 -14.16 -1.44 3.54
N ARG A 33 -13.80 -2.37 4.42
CA ARG A 33 -12.85 -2.15 5.50
C ARG A 33 -11.44 -2.42 4.97
N LEU A 34 -10.69 -1.34 4.78
CA LEU A 34 -9.30 -1.37 4.32
C LEU A 34 -8.37 -1.12 5.50
N ILE A 35 -7.44 -2.04 5.73
CA ILE A 35 -6.37 -1.85 6.70
C ILE A 35 -5.03 -1.68 5.99
N GLU A 36 -4.31 -0.60 6.30
CA GLU A 36 -2.98 -0.32 5.76
C GLU A 36 -1.89 -0.53 6.81
N VAL A 37 -0.71 -0.96 6.36
CA VAL A 37 0.42 -1.27 7.25
C VAL A 37 0.93 -0.07 8.02
N THR A 38 0.88 1.11 7.43
CA THR A 38 1.23 2.42 8.01
C THR A 38 0.57 3.53 7.21
N HIS A 39 0.31 4.68 7.85
CA HIS A 39 -0.16 5.86 7.14
C HIS A 39 1.04 6.66 6.61
N SER A 40 1.27 6.63 5.30
CA SER A 40 2.49 7.18 4.70
C SER A 40 2.24 7.77 3.32
N ILE A 41 2.90 8.89 3.01
CA ILE A 41 2.90 9.51 1.67
C ILE A 41 3.40 8.52 0.60
N PHE A 42 4.11 7.47 0.98
CA PHE A 42 4.50 6.37 0.12
C PHE A 42 3.29 5.71 -0.59
N TYR A 43 2.09 5.84 -0.03
CA TYR A 43 0.85 5.29 -0.56
C TYR A 43 -0.03 6.32 -1.28
N THR A 44 0.58 7.40 -1.77
CA THR A 44 -0.08 8.51 -2.48
C THR A 44 -1.20 8.08 -3.43
N PRO A 45 -1.04 7.09 -4.35
CA PRO A 45 -2.13 6.73 -5.26
C PRO A 45 -3.39 6.20 -4.55
N GLN A 46 -3.24 5.52 -3.40
CA GLN A 46 -4.38 5.11 -2.57
C GLN A 46 -5.17 6.32 -2.07
N TYR A 47 -4.47 7.33 -1.57
CA TYR A 47 -5.12 8.54 -1.05
C TYR A 47 -5.74 9.38 -2.15
N VAL A 48 -5.12 9.44 -3.34
CA VAL A 48 -5.74 10.06 -4.53
C VAL A 48 -7.03 9.32 -4.90
N ALA A 49 -7.06 7.98 -4.87
CA ALA A 49 -8.28 7.22 -5.14
C ALA A 49 -9.40 7.54 -4.14
N ILE A 50 -9.05 7.79 -2.88
CA ILE A 50 -10.00 8.18 -1.83
C ILE A 50 -10.45 9.64 -2.05
N GLU A 51 -9.53 10.60 -2.06
CA GLU A 51 -9.84 12.02 -2.03
C GLU A 51 -10.50 12.55 -3.31
N GLN A 52 -10.23 11.93 -4.46
CA GLN A 52 -10.93 12.26 -5.70
C GLN A 52 -12.25 11.52 -5.89
N GLY A 53 -12.67 10.71 -4.92
CA GLY A 53 -13.91 9.95 -4.98
C GLY A 53 -13.91 8.89 -6.08
N LEU A 54 -12.74 8.35 -6.45
CA LEU A 54 -12.65 7.33 -7.50
C LEU A 54 -13.25 6.00 -7.04
N LEU A 55 -13.10 5.70 -5.74
CA LEU A 55 -13.72 4.53 -5.12
C LEU A 55 -15.24 4.67 -5.04
N GLU A 56 -15.74 5.85 -4.69
CA GLU A 56 -17.17 6.15 -4.69
C GLU A 56 -17.79 6.05 -6.08
N LYS A 57 -17.08 6.43 -7.14
CA LYS A 57 -17.50 6.23 -8.53
C LYS A 57 -17.69 4.74 -8.88
N GLN A 58 -16.97 3.85 -8.21
CA GLN A 58 -17.12 2.41 -8.32
C GLN A 58 -18.19 1.84 -7.36
N GLY A 59 -18.90 2.69 -6.63
CA GLY A 59 -19.90 2.29 -5.65
C GLY A 59 -19.33 1.76 -4.34
N LEU A 60 -18.09 2.11 -4.01
CA LEU A 60 -17.39 1.69 -2.80
C LEU A 60 -17.27 2.85 -1.81
N SER A 61 -17.35 2.54 -0.51
CA SER A 61 -17.08 3.48 0.59
C SER A 61 -16.02 2.85 1.49
N ILE A 62 -14.86 3.50 1.60
CA ILE A 62 -13.72 2.95 2.32
C ILE A 62 -13.74 3.36 3.79
N GLU A 63 -13.62 2.37 4.68
CA GLU A 63 -13.25 2.57 6.07
C GLU A 63 -11.77 2.22 6.23
N LEU A 64 -10.92 3.24 6.23
CA LEU A 64 -9.47 3.08 6.33
C LEU A 64 -9.03 3.00 7.78
N THR A 65 -8.20 2.01 8.12
CA THR A 65 -7.56 1.85 9.43
C THR A 65 -6.06 1.59 9.29
N ASN A 66 -5.28 2.05 10.27
CA ASN A 66 -3.83 1.81 10.32
C ASN A 66 -3.51 0.63 11.25
N GLY A 67 -2.85 -0.40 10.71
CA GLY A 67 -2.47 -1.60 11.44
C GLY A 67 -1.18 -1.45 12.26
N GLY A 68 -0.26 -0.59 11.82
CA GLY A 68 1.05 -0.42 12.46
C GLY A 68 1.97 -1.64 12.31
N GLY A 69 1.83 -2.41 11.21
CA GLY A 69 2.66 -3.56 10.87
C GLY A 69 1.91 -4.61 10.03
N ALA A 70 2.62 -5.29 9.13
CA ALA A 70 2.02 -6.27 8.22
C ALA A 70 1.40 -7.49 8.95
N ASP A 71 1.98 -7.89 10.07
CA ASP A 71 1.45 -8.95 10.93
C ASP A 71 0.08 -8.60 11.53
N LYS A 72 -0.11 -7.35 11.95
CA LYS A 72 -1.39 -6.85 12.46
C LYS A 72 -2.43 -6.74 11.32
N CYS A 73 -2.02 -6.26 10.14
CA CYS A 73 -2.89 -6.22 8.96
C CYS A 73 -3.35 -7.61 8.54
N MET A 74 -2.43 -8.58 8.48
CA MET A 74 -2.77 -9.97 8.17
C MET A 74 -3.69 -10.58 9.24
N ALA A 75 -3.45 -10.30 10.51
CA ALA A 75 -4.32 -10.77 11.58
C ALA A 75 -5.76 -10.23 11.44
N ALA A 76 -5.91 -8.93 11.13
CA ALA A 76 -7.22 -8.32 10.88
C ALA A 76 -7.92 -8.90 9.66
N LEU A 77 -7.18 -9.18 8.58
CA LEU A 77 -7.72 -9.82 7.37
C LEU A 77 -8.23 -11.23 7.69
N VAL A 78 -7.40 -12.05 8.34
CA VAL A 78 -7.68 -13.44 8.65
C VAL A 78 -8.81 -13.60 9.68
N SER A 79 -8.96 -12.64 10.61
CA SER A 79 -10.07 -12.62 11.57
C SER A 79 -11.39 -12.09 10.99
N GLY A 80 -11.35 -11.52 9.76
CA GLY A 80 -12.51 -10.88 9.14
C GLY A 80 -12.83 -9.49 9.71
N GLU A 81 -11.89 -8.86 10.40
CA GLU A 81 -12.00 -7.45 10.83
C GLU A 81 -11.73 -6.48 9.68
N ALA A 82 -10.95 -6.90 8.68
CA ALA A 82 -10.74 -6.19 7.42
C ALA A 82 -11.19 -7.04 6.22
N ASP A 83 -11.63 -6.37 5.15
CA ASP A 83 -12.00 -6.99 3.88
C ASP A 83 -10.82 -6.99 2.90
N ILE A 84 -10.02 -5.94 2.96
CA ILE A 84 -8.79 -5.76 2.17
C ILE A 84 -7.68 -5.33 3.13
N ALA A 85 -6.51 -5.95 3.00
CA ALA A 85 -5.31 -5.56 3.70
C ALA A 85 -4.25 -5.06 2.70
N PHE A 86 -3.65 -3.91 3.02
CA PHE A 86 -2.57 -3.31 2.24
C PHE A 86 -1.26 -3.43 3.01
N MET A 87 -0.40 -4.35 2.57
CA MET A 87 0.81 -4.77 3.28
C MET A 87 1.81 -5.43 2.34
N GLY A 88 2.96 -5.85 2.85
CA GLY A 88 3.92 -6.60 2.07
C GLY A 88 3.39 -7.97 1.64
N PRO A 89 3.66 -8.40 0.38
CA PRO A 89 3.17 -9.68 -0.15
C PRO A 89 3.79 -10.91 0.52
N GLU A 90 4.87 -10.75 1.29
CA GLU A 90 5.47 -11.82 2.11
C GLU A 90 4.48 -12.38 3.12
N ALA A 91 3.55 -11.55 3.61
CA ALA A 91 2.55 -11.99 4.58
C ALA A 91 1.63 -13.09 4.01
N SER A 92 1.28 -13.02 2.72
CA SER A 92 0.54 -14.07 2.02
C SER A 92 1.34 -15.37 1.90
N VAL A 93 2.66 -15.27 1.64
CA VAL A 93 3.56 -16.43 1.62
C VAL A 93 3.56 -17.14 2.97
N TYR A 94 3.68 -16.40 4.07
CA TYR A 94 3.66 -17.00 5.41
C TYR A 94 2.34 -17.70 5.73
N VAL A 95 1.21 -17.10 5.36
CA VAL A 95 -0.12 -17.70 5.57
C VAL A 95 -0.28 -19.00 4.79
N TYR A 96 0.20 -19.03 3.54
CA TYR A 96 0.24 -20.25 2.73
C TYR A 96 1.08 -21.34 3.38
N LEU A 97 2.30 -21.01 3.82
CA LEU A 97 3.22 -21.97 4.46
C LEU A 97 2.72 -22.47 5.81
N GLN A 98 1.82 -21.75 6.46
CA GLN A 98 1.12 -22.20 7.68
C GLN A 98 -0.01 -23.18 7.39
N GLY A 99 -0.33 -23.46 6.12
CA GLY A 99 -1.31 -24.44 5.71
C GLY A 99 -2.76 -24.04 5.99
N ARG A 100 -3.09 -22.75 5.84
CA ARG A 100 -4.47 -22.28 5.97
C ARG A 100 -5.29 -22.70 4.75
N ASP A 101 -6.57 -23.01 4.99
CA ASP A 101 -7.53 -23.37 3.93
C ASP A 101 -8.00 -22.14 3.13
N ASP A 102 -8.23 -20.98 3.81
CA ASP A 102 -8.65 -19.72 3.18
C ASP A 102 -7.44 -18.80 3.10
N LEU A 103 -6.88 -18.68 1.91
CA LEU A 103 -5.62 -18.00 1.66
C LEU A 103 -5.79 -16.48 1.52
N ALA A 104 -4.79 -15.73 1.93
CA ALA A 104 -4.68 -14.32 1.60
C ALA A 104 -4.06 -14.17 0.21
N VAL A 105 -4.86 -13.71 -0.76
CA VAL A 105 -4.46 -13.60 -2.17
C VAL A 105 -4.20 -12.14 -2.53
N ASN A 106 -3.04 -11.85 -3.14
CA ASN A 106 -2.69 -10.52 -3.61
C ASN A 106 -3.34 -10.28 -4.98
N PHE A 107 -4.07 -9.18 -5.13
CA PHE A 107 -4.78 -8.85 -6.36
C PHE A 107 -4.31 -7.56 -7.06
N ALA A 108 -3.56 -6.71 -6.34
CA ALA A 108 -2.95 -5.50 -6.91
C ALA A 108 -1.67 -5.14 -6.15
N GLN A 109 -0.60 -4.80 -6.87
CA GLN A 109 0.66 -4.31 -6.32
C GLN A 109 0.74 -2.79 -6.50
N LEU A 110 0.82 -2.03 -5.40
CA LEU A 110 0.96 -0.58 -5.49
C LEU A 110 2.41 -0.14 -5.62
N THR A 111 3.30 -0.66 -4.77
CA THR A 111 4.69 -0.19 -4.72
C THR A 111 5.66 -1.26 -5.19
N GLN A 112 6.66 -0.82 -5.96
CA GLN A 112 7.65 -1.69 -6.60
C GLN A 112 9.10 -1.44 -6.13
N ARG A 113 9.26 -0.63 -5.06
CA ARG A 113 10.51 -0.38 -4.36
C ARG A 113 10.26 -0.24 -2.88
N ASP A 114 11.31 -0.38 -2.09
CA ASP A 114 11.27 0.02 -0.68
C ASP A 114 11.06 1.54 -0.56
N GLY A 115 10.12 1.96 0.26
CA GLY A 115 9.80 3.38 0.47
C GLY A 115 10.56 4.02 1.63
N SER A 116 11.47 3.30 2.28
CA SER A 116 12.21 3.81 3.44
C SER A 116 13.52 4.47 3.07
N PHE A 117 13.99 5.28 4.00
CA PHE A 117 15.25 5.99 3.93
C PHE A 117 16.13 5.63 5.12
N ILE A 118 17.42 5.46 4.91
CA ILE A 118 18.40 5.37 5.98
C ILE A 118 18.56 6.77 6.56
N VAL A 119 18.35 6.87 7.86
CA VAL A 119 18.49 8.10 8.64
C VAL A 119 19.65 7.92 9.61
N GLY A 120 20.63 8.80 9.55
CA GLY A 120 21.81 8.84 10.42
C GLY A 120 21.74 9.99 11.42
N ARG A 121 22.65 10.00 12.41
CA ARG A 121 22.76 11.06 13.42
C ARG A 121 23.27 12.38 12.87
N GLU A 122 24.10 12.31 11.84
CA GLU A 122 24.74 13.45 11.22
C GLU A 122 24.45 13.50 9.73
N LYS A 123 24.47 14.70 9.16
CA LYS A 123 24.35 14.90 7.72
C LYS A 123 25.58 14.36 7.00
N ASP A 124 25.36 13.57 5.96
CA ASP A 124 26.42 13.00 5.15
C ASP A 124 26.05 13.02 3.65
N ASP A 125 26.42 14.10 2.97
CA ASP A 125 26.17 14.27 1.53
C ASP A 125 27.00 13.31 0.64
N ASN A 126 27.97 12.59 1.23
CA ASN A 126 28.81 11.59 0.57
C ASN A 126 28.62 10.20 1.18
N PHE A 127 27.42 9.89 1.65
CA PHE A 127 27.12 8.62 2.23
C PHE A 127 27.33 7.48 1.23
N THR A 128 27.88 6.38 1.73
CA THR A 128 27.97 5.10 1.02
C THR A 128 27.56 4.01 2.00
N ILE A 129 26.95 2.94 1.49
CA ILE A 129 26.45 1.85 2.34
C ILE A 129 27.56 1.20 3.21
N ASP A 130 28.81 1.23 2.75
CA ASP A 130 29.95 0.70 3.51
C ASP A 130 30.24 1.47 4.81
N LYS A 131 29.77 2.73 4.92
CA LYS A 131 29.86 3.51 6.17
C LYS A 131 29.02 2.95 7.32
N LEU A 132 28.09 2.06 7.03
CA LEU A 132 27.34 1.34 8.07
C LEU A 132 28.20 0.29 8.79
N ARG A 133 29.38 -0.04 8.28
CA ARG A 133 30.27 -1.04 8.87
C ARG A 133 30.69 -0.65 10.30
N GLY A 134 30.46 -1.56 11.25
CA GLY A 134 30.79 -1.36 12.66
C GLY A 134 29.78 -0.51 13.43
N HIS A 135 28.69 -0.09 12.79
CA HIS A 135 27.61 0.67 13.42
C HIS A 135 26.39 -0.19 13.76
N THR A 136 25.45 0.40 14.49
CA THR A 136 24.15 -0.20 14.82
C THR A 136 23.05 0.48 14.01
N ILE A 137 22.19 -0.31 13.36
CA ILE A 137 21.00 0.16 12.64
C ILE A 137 19.73 -0.50 13.17
N LEU A 138 18.67 0.27 13.39
CA LEU A 138 17.33 -0.27 13.62
C LEU A 138 16.75 -0.70 12.26
N GLY A 139 16.62 -2.00 12.04
CA GLY A 139 16.15 -2.58 10.78
C GLY A 139 14.67 -2.96 10.76
N GLY A 140 14.01 -2.92 11.93
CA GLY A 140 12.65 -3.41 12.12
C GLY A 140 12.60 -4.89 12.47
N ARG A 141 11.37 -5.43 12.59
CA ARG A 141 11.18 -6.81 13.07
C ARG A 141 11.50 -7.85 11.99
N LYS A 142 11.92 -9.03 12.43
CA LYS A 142 12.11 -10.20 11.56
C LYS A 142 10.84 -10.56 10.78
N GLY A 143 11.03 -11.02 9.56
CA GLY A 143 9.98 -11.46 8.67
C GLY A 143 9.20 -10.32 8.01
N GLY A 144 9.53 -9.05 8.26
CA GLY A 144 8.92 -7.91 7.58
C GLY A 144 9.73 -7.46 6.37
N MET A 145 9.04 -7.00 5.30
CA MET A 145 9.72 -6.49 4.09
C MET A 145 10.76 -5.39 4.37
N PRO A 146 10.53 -4.42 5.29
CA PRO A 146 11.54 -3.41 5.56
C PRO A 146 12.90 -3.97 5.98
N LEU A 147 12.89 -4.95 6.91
CA LEU A 147 14.13 -5.60 7.34
C LEU A 147 14.75 -6.43 6.22
N MET A 148 13.95 -7.24 5.52
CA MET A 148 14.46 -8.10 4.44
C MET A 148 15.05 -7.29 3.30
N ALA A 149 14.44 -6.15 2.93
CA ALA A 149 14.98 -5.23 1.92
C ALA A 149 16.30 -4.59 2.38
N LEU A 150 16.40 -4.14 3.62
CA LEU A 150 17.63 -3.62 4.20
C LEU A 150 18.74 -4.69 4.19
N GLU A 151 18.45 -5.89 4.68
CA GLU A 151 19.42 -6.99 4.70
C GLU A 151 19.86 -7.41 3.31
N TYR A 152 18.93 -7.39 2.33
CA TYR A 152 19.23 -7.62 0.93
C TYR A 152 20.25 -6.58 0.43
N VAL A 153 20.02 -5.30 0.68
CA VAL A 153 20.96 -4.21 0.32
C VAL A 153 22.30 -4.39 0.98
N LEU A 154 22.34 -4.69 2.28
CA LEU A 154 23.60 -4.92 3.01
C LEU A 154 24.41 -6.06 2.40
N LYS A 155 23.77 -7.21 2.16
CA LYS A 155 24.40 -8.40 1.55
C LYS A 155 24.92 -8.14 0.14
N GLN A 156 24.16 -7.40 -0.69
CA GLN A 156 24.60 -6.99 -2.04
C GLN A 156 25.87 -6.10 -2.01
N ASN A 157 26.10 -5.42 -0.90
CA ASN A 157 27.27 -4.56 -0.69
C ASN A 157 28.34 -5.19 0.22
N ASN A 158 28.34 -6.52 0.38
CA ASN A 158 29.28 -7.28 1.20
C ASN A 158 29.31 -6.85 2.68
N LEU A 159 28.15 -6.45 3.21
CA LEU A 159 27.94 -6.20 4.63
C LEU A 159 27.07 -7.35 5.20
N THR A 160 27.63 -8.13 6.08
CA THR A 160 26.93 -9.26 6.71
C THR A 160 26.27 -8.80 8.01
N PRO A 161 24.91 -8.81 8.09
CA PRO A 161 24.20 -8.52 9.32
C PRO A 161 24.68 -9.39 10.49
N GLY A 162 24.87 -8.77 11.65
CA GLY A 162 25.38 -9.43 12.85
C GLY A 162 26.89 -9.69 12.87
N VAL A 163 27.63 -9.39 11.78
CA VAL A 163 29.08 -9.51 11.68
C VAL A 163 29.73 -8.17 11.36
N ASP A 164 29.34 -7.57 10.25
CA ASP A 164 29.89 -6.29 9.78
C ASP A 164 29.10 -5.09 10.31
N ILE A 165 27.84 -5.28 10.61
CA ILE A 165 26.90 -4.28 11.11
C ILE A 165 25.94 -4.94 12.11
N ASP A 166 25.66 -4.25 13.22
CA ASP A 166 24.65 -4.68 14.18
C ASP A 166 23.25 -4.23 13.71
N VAL A 167 22.48 -5.17 13.15
CA VAL A 167 21.11 -4.91 12.71
C VAL A 167 20.15 -5.32 13.82
N ARG A 168 19.61 -4.35 14.54
CA ARG A 168 18.63 -4.60 15.59
C ARG A 168 17.25 -4.91 15.02
N THR A 169 16.68 -6.02 15.47
CA THR A 169 15.38 -6.55 14.99
C THR A 169 14.34 -6.68 16.11
N ASP A 170 14.66 -6.19 17.29
CA ASP A 170 13.86 -6.27 18.52
C ASP A 170 12.89 -5.08 18.69
N VAL A 171 12.96 -4.07 17.81
CA VAL A 171 12.11 -2.88 17.84
C VAL A 171 10.97 -3.03 16.83
N GLN A 172 9.73 -2.84 17.32
CA GLN A 172 8.56 -2.86 16.46
C GLN A 172 8.57 -1.70 15.47
N PHE A 173 7.95 -1.90 14.30
CA PHE A 173 7.96 -0.95 13.19
C PHE A 173 7.52 0.47 13.61
N ASP A 174 6.41 0.58 14.33
CA ASP A 174 5.83 1.82 14.82
C ASP A 174 6.64 2.51 15.95
N MET A 175 7.61 1.80 16.53
CA MET A 175 8.46 2.29 17.62
C MET A 175 9.86 2.74 17.18
N MET A 176 10.25 2.46 15.92
CA MET A 176 11.62 2.68 15.43
C MET A 176 12.09 4.14 15.55
N ALA A 177 11.22 5.08 15.18
CA ALA A 177 11.54 6.51 15.27
C ALA A 177 11.80 6.96 16.70
N GLY A 178 10.99 6.51 17.66
CA GLY A 178 11.18 6.80 19.08
C GLY A 178 12.47 6.19 19.64
N ALA A 179 12.76 4.95 19.30
CA ALA A 179 14.00 4.26 19.70
C ALA A 179 15.23 4.96 19.12
N PHE A 180 15.20 5.36 17.85
CA PHE A 180 16.26 6.15 17.26
C PHE A 180 16.40 7.50 17.99
N ALA A 181 15.33 8.26 18.19
CA ALA A 181 15.37 9.55 18.89
C ALA A 181 15.96 9.43 20.31
N SER A 182 15.73 8.31 21.01
CA SER A 182 16.29 8.05 22.35
C SER A 182 17.79 7.66 22.36
N GLY A 183 18.39 7.51 21.18
CA GLY A 183 19.84 7.21 21.07
C GLY A 183 20.19 5.73 21.03
N GLU A 184 19.23 4.85 20.74
CA GLU A 184 19.44 3.39 20.79
C GLU A 184 20.26 2.82 19.63
N ALA A 185 20.46 3.57 18.54
CA ALA A 185 21.26 3.15 17.39
C ALA A 185 21.88 4.34 16.66
N ASP A 186 22.89 4.10 15.83
CA ASP A 186 23.57 5.12 15.00
C ASP A 186 22.71 5.49 13.78
N TYR A 187 22.00 4.48 13.25
CA TYR A 187 21.13 4.61 12.07
C TYR A 187 19.78 3.95 12.32
N THR A 188 18.80 4.34 11.51
CA THR A 188 17.49 3.69 11.44
C THR A 188 16.95 3.76 10.01
N THR A 189 15.94 2.98 9.68
CA THR A 189 15.15 3.16 8.46
C THR A 189 13.80 3.78 8.82
N LEU A 190 13.43 4.87 8.15
CA LEU A 190 12.15 5.55 8.34
C LEU A 190 11.46 5.79 7.01
N PHE A 191 10.14 5.76 7.03
CA PHE A 191 9.30 6.16 5.89
C PHE A 191 8.93 7.63 5.96
N GLU A 192 8.51 8.19 4.84
CA GLU A 192 7.95 9.54 4.79
C GLU A 192 6.48 9.58 5.29
N PRO A 193 6.05 10.64 5.96
CA PRO A 193 6.75 11.92 6.18
C PRO A 193 7.75 11.94 7.35
N LEU A 194 7.90 10.82 8.06
CA LEU A 194 8.65 10.79 9.32
C LEU A 194 10.15 11.03 9.13
N ALA A 195 10.74 10.48 8.05
CA ALA A 195 12.16 10.69 7.70
C ALA A 195 12.48 12.18 7.52
N SER A 196 11.73 12.87 6.68
CA SER A 196 11.89 14.32 6.45
C SER A 196 11.54 15.16 7.68
N THR A 197 10.56 14.74 8.49
CA THR A 197 10.22 15.42 9.75
C THR A 197 11.40 15.35 10.75
N PHE A 198 12.08 14.22 10.83
CA PHE A 198 13.28 14.07 11.67
C PHE A 198 14.40 15.01 11.22
N GLU A 199 14.60 15.14 9.91
CA GLU A 199 15.60 16.06 9.37
C GLU A 199 15.25 17.53 9.66
N LEU A 200 13.99 17.95 9.47
CA LEU A 200 13.53 19.30 9.81
C LEU A 200 13.70 19.65 11.29
N GLN A 201 13.52 18.66 12.16
CA GLN A 201 13.66 18.83 13.62
C GLN A 201 15.11 18.69 14.11
N GLY A 202 16.04 18.32 13.23
CA GLY A 202 17.45 18.07 13.60
C GLY A 202 17.64 16.81 14.47
N ASN A 203 16.69 15.88 14.45
CA ASN A 203 16.73 14.62 15.21
C ASN A 203 17.46 13.51 14.45
N GLY A 204 17.71 13.68 13.16
CA GLY A 204 18.42 12.79 12.27
C GLY A 204 18.45 13.36 10.86
N TYR A 205 19.20 12.76 9.96
CA TYR A 205 19.39 13.22 8.61
C TYR A 205 19.21 12.06 7.63
N VAL A 206 18.42 12.27 6.59
CA VAL A 206 18.29 11.31 5.50
C VAL A 206 19.60 11.24 4.75
N VAL A 207 20.21 10.06 4.69
CA VAL A 207 21.52 9.83 4.04
C VAL A 207 21.43 9.00 2.78
N GLU A 208 20.43 8.08 2.68
CA GLU A 208 20.24 7.27 1.47
C GLU A 208 18.83 6.66 1.42
N SER A 209 18.36 6.30 0.23
CA SER A 209 17.12 5.56 0.00
C SER A 209 17.39 4.05 -0.08
N VAL A 210 16.74 3.26 0.76
CA VAL A 210 16.79 1.80 0.67
C VAL A 210 16.25 1.33 -0.67
N GLY A 211 15.15 1.92 -1.17
CA GLY A 211 14.55 1.55 -2.45
C GLY A 211 15.44 1.84 -3.67
N ARG A 212 16.29 2.88 -3.62
CA ARG A 212 17.29 3.12 -4.66
C ARG A 212 18.34 2.02 -4.69
N LEU A 213 18.83 1.63 -3.53
CA LEU A 213 19.86 0.60 -3.39
C LEU A 213 19.33 -0.80 -3.69
N ALA A 214 18.12 -1.13 -3.26
CA ALA A 214 17.50 -2.43 -3.47
C ALA A 214 17.03 -2.65 -4.92
N GLY A 215 16.71 -1.58 -5.64
CA GLY A 215 16.09 -1.66 -6.96
C GLY A 215 14.63 -2.08 -6.92
N TYR A 216 14.15 -2.69 -8.01
CA TYR A 216 12.77 -3.20 -8.08
C TYR A 216 12.58 -4.43 -7.21
N ILE A 217 11.69 -4.33 -6.23
CA ILE A 217 11.19 -5.43 -5.41
C ILE A 217 9.69 -5.23 -5.16
N PRO A 218 8.84 -6.25 -5.24
CA PRO A 218 7.44 -6.11 -4.83
C PRO A 218 7.40 -5.75 -3.35
N TYR A 219 6.82 -4.58 -3.02
CA TYR A 219 6.96 -4.09 -1.66
C TYR A 219 5.64 -4.02 -0.90
N THR A 220 4.59 -3.41 -1.47
CA THR A 220 3.25 -3.48 -0.90
C THR A 220 2.20 -3.85 -1.93
N CYS A 221 1.31 -4.76 -1.52
CA CYS A 221 0.20 -5.27 -2.29
C CYS A 221 -1.11 -5.17 -1.51
N TYR A 222 -2.21 -5.08 -2.24
CA TYR A 222 -3.54 -5.29 -1.70
C TYR A 222 -3.87 -6.76 -1.73
N SER A 223 -4.26 -7.29 -0.58
CA SER A 223 -4.62 -8.69 -0.39
C SER A 223 -6.02 -8.80 0.18
N SER A 224 -6.71 -9.86 -0.19
CA SER A 224 -7.99 -10.23 0.41
C SER A 224 -8.04 -11.76 0.57
N LEU A 225 -8.94 -12.26 1.41
CA LEU A 225 -9.16 -13.70 1.51
C LEU A 225 -9.78 -14.22 0.22
N GLU A 226 -9.37 -15.41 -0.22
CA GLU A 226 -9.88 -16.08 -1.41
C GLU A 226 -11.41 -16.17 -1.36
N SER A 227 -11.95 -16.58 -0.22
CA SER A 227 -13.40 -16.66 0.00
C SER A 227 -14.13 -15.31 -0.11
N TYR A 228 -13.46 -14.20 0.19
CA TYR A 228 -14.02 -12.86 0.02
C TYR A 228 -14.00 -12.44 -1.44
N ILE A 229 -12.89 -12.70 -2.15
CA ILE A 229 -12.74 -12.41 -3.59
C ILE A 229 -13.79 -13.17 -4.40
N GLU A 230 -14.00 -14.46 -4.11
CA GLU A 230 -15.02 -15.29 -4.77
C GLU A 230 -16.45 -14.78 -4.56
N LYS A 231 -16.74 -14.26 -3.38
CA LYS A 231 -18.09 -13.74 -3.04
C LYS A 231 -18.33 -12.33 -3.55
N ASN A 232 -17.28 -11.54 -3.71
CA ASN A 232 -17.37 -10.10 -3.99
C ASN A 232 -16.40 -9.66 -5.12
N PRO A 233 -16.35 -10.37 -6.27
CA PRO A 233 -15.40 -10.08 -7.33
C PRO A 233 -15.60 -8.67 -7.92
N GLU A 234 -16.82 -8.14 -7.87
CA GLU A 234 -17.14 -6.79 -8.33
C GLU A 234 -16.55 -5.70 -7.41
N ILE A 235 -16.42 -5.96 -6.10
CA ILE A 235 -15.76 -5.05 -5.16
C ILE A 235 -14.27 -4.99 -5.47
N ILE A 236 -13.62 -6.14 -5.61
CA ILE A 236 -12.20 -6.24 -5.90
C ILE A 236 -11.89 -5.59 -7.26
N GLN A 237 -12.75 -5.82 -8.28
CA GLN A 237 -12.59 -5.18 -9.58
C GLN A 237 -12.80 -3.66 -9.50
N GLY A 238 -13.84 -3.20 -8.81
CA GLY A 238 -14.11 -1.77 -8.62
C GLY A 238 -12.95 -1.08 -7.88
N PHE A 239 -12.44 -1.71 -6.83
CA PHE A 239 -11.27 -1.23 -6.09
C PHE A 239 -10.03 -1.12 -7.01
N SER A 240 -9.75 -2.16 -7.79
CA SER A 240 -8.62 -2.18 -8.72
C SER A 240 -8.78 -1.13 -9.84
N ASN A 241 -10.01 -0.92 -10.36
CA ASN A 241 -10.28 0.13 -11.36
C ASN A 241 -9.98 1.53 -10.80
N ALA A 242 -10.47 1.84 -9.59
CA ALA A 242 -10.25 3.13 -8.95
C ALA A 242 -8.75 3.37 -8.68
N LEU A 243 -8.06 2.32 -8.23
CA LEU A 243 -6.64 2.40 -7.95
C LEU A 243 -5.81 2.64 -9.23
N TYR A 244 -6.15 1.96 -10.32
CA TYR A 244 -5.49 2.16 -11.61
C TYR A 244 -5.73 3.57 -12.15
N GLU A 245 -6.98 4.10 -12.06
CA GLU A 245 -7.29 5.48 -12.43
C GLU A 245 -6.46 6.49 -11.61
N ALA A 246 -6.31 6.25 -10.30
CA ALA A 246 -5.48 7.08 -9.43
C ALA A 246 -4.00 7.01 -9.79
N MET A 247 -3.48 5.82 -10.14
CA MET A 247 -2.10 5.65 -10.61
C MET A 247 -1.81 6.48 -11.84
N VAL A 248 -2.68 6.39 -12.86
CA VAL A 248 -2.53 7.18 -14.09
C VAL A 248 -2.61 8.67 -13.78
N TRP A 249 -3.56 9.07 -12.93
CA TRP A 249 -3.70 10.46 -12.54
C TRP A 249 -2.43 11.00 -11.84
N VAL A 250 -1.86 10.25 -10.89
CA VAL A 250 -0.61 10.62 -10.20
C VAL A 250 0.55 10.75 -11.19
N ASP A 251 0.63 9.87 -12.19
CA ASP A 251 1.68 9.93 -13.21
C ASP A 251 1.55 11.19 -14.09
N GLU A 252 0.34 11.56 -14.48
CA GLU A 252 0.04 12.68 -15.38
C GLU A 252 0.10 14.08 -14.72
N HIS A 253 0.11 14.18 -13.37
CA HIS A 253 0.08 15.47 -12.63
C HIS A 253 1.40 15.74 -11.92
N ASP A 254 1.70 17.01 -11.71
CA ASP A 254 2.91 17.38 -10.98
C ASP A 254 2.75 17.09 -9.46
N ALA A 255 3.88 17.14 -8.75
CA ALA A 255 3.90 16.79 -7.34
C ALA A 255 3.10 17.77 -6.46
N MET A 256 2.95 19.03 -6.89
CA MET A 256 2.15 20.03 -6.16
C MET A 256 0.65 19.73 -6.28
N GLU A 257 0.18 19.46 -7.50
CA GLU A 257 -1.22 19.08 -7.75
C GLU A 257 -1.58 17.80 -6.99
N VAL A 258 -0.67 16.81 -6.96
CA VAL A 258 -0.87 15.57 -6.20
C VAL A 258 -0.90 15.84 -4.71
N ALA A 259 -0.01 16.69 -4.19
CA ALA A 259 0.04 17.06 -2.78
C ALA A 259 -1.23 17.78 -2.31
N GLU A 260 -1.78 18.69 -3.14
CA GLU A 260 -3.05 19.38 -2.85
C GLU A 260 -4.21 18.38 -2.67
N VAL A 261 -4.25 17.33 -3.49
CA VAL A 261 -5.29 16.30 -3.40
C VAL A 261 -5.16 15.46 -2.13
N ILE A 262 -3.95 15.06 -1.76
CA ILE A 262 -3.75 14.18 -0.59
C ILE A 262 -3.64 14.94 0.75
N LEU A 263 -3.60 16.28 0.75
CA LEU A 263 -3.47 17.10 1.95
C LEU A 263 -4.49 16.75 3.06
N PRO A 264 -5.76 16.43 2.78
CA PRO A 264 -6.71 16.04 3.82
C PRO A 264 -6.29 14.78 4.60
N GLN A 265 -5.49 13.90 4.01
CA GLN A 265 -4.95 12.71 4.67
C GLN A 265 -3.78 13.04 5.62
N PHE A 266 -3.13 14.20 5.45
CA PHE A 266 -1.96 14.62 6.23
C PHE A 266 -2.16 16.03 6.81
N PRO A 267 -3.14 16.22 7.73
CA PRO A 267 -3.56 17.53 8.21
C PRO A 267 -2.49 18.31 9.00
N ASP A 268 -1.47 17.60 9.49
CA ASP A 268 -0.34 18.20 10.23
C ASP A 268 0.81 18.65 9.32
N SER A 269 0.67 18.49 8.00
CA SER A 269 1.68 18.84 6.99
C SER A 269 1.24 20.04 6.16
N ASP A 270 2.20 20.81 5.64
CA ASP A 270 1.91 21.78 4.59
C ASP A 270 2.06 21.16 3.19
N VAL A 271 1.45 21.80 2.20
CA VAL A 271 1.37 21.25 0.84
C VAL A 271 2.74 21.21 0.16
N GLU A 272 3.61 22.18 0.40
CA GLU A 272 4.96 22.24 -0.16
C GLU A 272 5.83 21.11 0.38
N PHE A 273 5.69 20.78 1.67
CA PHE A 273 6.37 19.64 2.28
C PHE A 273 5.88 18.33 1.67
N LEU A 274 4.57 18.14 1.52
CA LEU A 274 4.00 16.97 0.85
C LEU A 274 4.47 16.85 -0.59
N ALA A 275 4.47 17.97 -1.35
CA ALA A 275 4.89 17.99 -2.74
C ALA A 275 6.35 17.56 -2.92
N LYS A 276 7.24 18.00 -2.03
CA LYS A 276 8.64 17.55 -2.03
C LYS A 276 8.76 16.04 -1.87
N ILE A 277 7.98 15.46 -0.96
CA ILE A 277 8.01 14.01 -0.69
C ILE A 277 7.38 13.23 -1.85
N VAL A 278 6.26 13.68 -2.40
CA VAL A 278 5.64 13.10 -3.59
C VAL A 278 6.63 13.08 -4.75
N GLN A 279 7.36 14.21 -4.97
CA GLN A 279 8.38 14.26 -6.01
C GLN A 279 9.50 13.25 -5.76
N THR A 280 9.94 13.09 -4.51
CA THR A 280 10.95 12.09 -4.15
C THR A 280 10.51 10.67 -4.53
N TYR A 281 9.25 10.30 -4.26
CA TYR A 281 8.74 8.98 -4.64
C TYR A 281 8.50 8.82 -6.15
N LYS A 282 8.14 9.89 -6.87
CA LYS A 282 8.12 9.92 -8.34
C LYS A 282 9.51 9.67 -8.91
N ASP A 283 10.53 10.38 -8.42
CA ASP A 283 11.92 10.28 -8.87
C ASP A 283 12.53 8.89 -8.56
N LEU A 284 12.04 8.24 -7.50
CA LEU A 284 12.41 6.87 -7.16
C LEU A 284 11.69 5.82 -8.01
N ASP A 285 10.70 6.21 -8.83
CA ASP A 285 9.84 5.25 -9.53
C ASP A 285 9.25 4.21 -8.56
N ALA A 286 8.68 4.74 -7.47
CA ALA A 286 8.28 3.93 -6.32
C ALA A 286 7.00 3.11 -6.58
N TRP A 287 6.13 3.57 -7.49
CA TRP A 287 4.82 2.97 -7.73
C TRP A 287 4.80 2.09 -8.98
N ASN A 288 4.07 1.00 -8.89
CA ASN A 288 3.91 0.04 -9.99
C ASN A 288 2.83 0.52 -10.97
N PRO A 289 3.17 0.95 -12.19
CA PRO A 289 2.23 1.58 -13.10
C PRO A 289 1.11 0.66 -13.60
N ASP A 290 1.32 -0.66 -13.56
CA ASP A 290 0.35 -1.66 -14.02
C ASP A 290 -0.43 -2.32 -12.90
N LEU A 291 -0.08 -2.06 -11.63
CA LEU A 291 -0.61 -2.72 -10.45
C LEU A 291 -0.45 -4.25 -10.45
N VAL A 292 0.29 -4.81 -11.41
CA VAL A 292 0.44 -6.26 -11.57
C VAL A 292 1.68 -6.74 -10.82
N LEU A 293 1.51 -7.64 -9.85
CA LEU A 293 2.60 -8.45 -9.34
C LEU A 293 2.83 -9.62 -10.31
N GLY A 294 3.77 -9.42 -11.22
CA GLY A 294 4.16 -10.47 -12.18
C GLY A 294 5.04 -11.54 -11.55
N GLU A 295 5.16 -12.67 -12.25
CA GLU A 295 5.90 -13.85 -11.78
C GLU A 295 7.39 -13.54 -11.50
N ASP A 296 8.05 -12.73 -12.34
CA ASP A 296 9.45 -12.33 -12.11
C ASP A 296 9.63 -11.55 -10.81
N GLY A 297 8.71 -10.61 -10.53
CA GLY A 297 8.69 -9.86 -9.27
C GLY A 297 8.46 -10.78 -8.08
N TYR A 298 7.50 -11.69 -8.20
CA TYR A 298 7.21 -12.67 -7.18
C TYR A 298 8.41 -13.59 -6.87
N ASN A 299 9.07 -14.11 -7.91
CA ASN A 299 10.26 -14.94 -7.72
C ASN A 299 11.37 -14.17 -7.01
N ARG A 300 11.53 -12.87 -7.30
CA ARG A 300 12.47 -12.01 -6.59
C ARG A 300 12.11 -11.84 -5.10
N LEU A 301 10.82 -11.68 -4.77
CA LEU A 301 10.35 -11.68 -3.39
C LEU A 301 10.76 -12.96 -2.67
N ILE A 302 10.49 -14.11 -3.27
CA ILE A 302 10.85 -15.42 -2.70
C ILE A 302 12.37 -15.55 -2.48
N ASP A 303 13.19 -15.08 -3.41
CA ASP A 303 14.64 -15.08 -3.28
C ASP A 303 15.12 -14.18 -2.13
N ILE A 304 14.50 -13.02 -1.94
CA ILE A 304 14.79 -12.11 -0.82
C ILE A 304 14.42 -12.78 0.50
N MET A 305 13.23 -13.38 0.61
CA MET A 305 12.78 -14.10 1.81
C MET A 305 13.71 -15.27 2.17
N LYS A 306 14.14 -16.05 1.17
CA LYS A 306 15.12 -17.14 1.35
C LYS A 306 16.48 -16.59 1.79
N SER A 307 16.96 -15.51 1.16
CA SER A 307 18.22 -14.85 1.52
C SER A 307 18.21 -14.31 2.95
N ALA A 308 17.05 -13.84 3.42
CA ALA A 308 16.87 -13.42 4.82
C ALA A 308 16.79 -14.60 5.81
N GLY A 309 16.64 -15.84 5.29
CA GLY A 309 16.49 -17.04 6.12
C GLY A 309 15.09 -17.20 6.73
N GLU A 310 14.10 -16.50 6.19
CA GLU A 310 12.73 -16.51 6.69
C GLU A 310 11.92 -17.70 6.17
N ILE A 311 12.28 -18.24 5.01
CA ILE A 311 11.65 -19.40 4.39
C ILE A 311 12.68 -20.30 3.71
N GLU A 312 12.39 -21.60 3.63
CA GLU A 312 13.17 -22.57 2.83
C GLU A 312 12.56 -22.73 1.43
N GLU A 313 11.24 -22.80 1.34
CA GLU A 313 10.47 -22.92 0.10
C GLU A 313 9.41 -21.82 0.04
N GLY A 314 9.10 -21.34 -1.19
CA GLY A 314 8.05 -20.34 -1.42
C GLY A 314 6.69 -20.99 -1.65
N ALA A 315 5.63 -20.20 -1.57
CA ALA A 315 4.31 -20.59 -2.06
C ALA A 315 4.32 -20.61 -3.61
N PRO A 316 3.51 -21.43 -4.28
CA PRO A 316 3.29 -21.31 -5.73
C PRO A 316 2.67 -19.94 -6.06
N TYR A 317 3.10 -19.32 -7.16
CA TYR A 317 2.59 -18.03 -7.61
C TYR A 317 1.07 -18.02 -7.71
N GLU A 318 0.50 -19.01 -8.37
CA GLU A 318 -0.93 -19.13 -8.65
C GLU A 318 -1.80 -19.34 -7.39
N ALA A 319 -1.18 -19.77 -6.29
CA ALA A 319 -1.92 -20.01 -5.04
C ALA A 319 -2.23 -18.72 -4.27
N ILE A 320 -1.39 -17.69 -4.42
CA ILE A 320 -1.50 -16.46 -3.62
C ILE A 320 -1.44 -15.18 -4.46
N GLN A 321 -1.57 -15.29 -5.78
CA GLN A 321 -1.62 -14.16 -6.70
C GLN A 321 -2.82 -14.28 -7.63
N THR A 322 -3.54 -13.17 -7.83
CA THR A 322 -4.61 -13.05 -8.82
C THR A 322 -4.48 -11.73 -9.58
N PRO A 323 -3.59 -11.67 -10.59
CA PRO A 323 -3.29 -10.43 -11.32
C PRO A 323 -4.44 -9.97 -12.24
N ASP A 324 -5.44 -10.82 -12.49
CA ASP A 324 -6.51 -10.59 -13.46
C ASP A 324 -7.28 -9.30 -13.17
N PHE A 325 -7.50 -8.95 -11.90
CA PHE A 325 -8.20 -7.72 -11.51
C PHE A 325 -7.39 -6.47 -11.91
N ALA A 326 -6.08 -6.47 -11.70
CA ALA A 326 -5.20 -5.38 -12.10
C ALA A 326 -5.09 -5.28 -13.62
N ILE A 327 -4.92 -6.40 -14.33
CA ILE A 327 -4.91 -6.46 -15.79
C ILE A 327 -6.20 -5.87 -16.36
N LYS A 328 -7.34 -6.32 -15.85
CA LYS A 328 -8.65 -5.86 -16.30
C LYS A 328 -8.91 -4.39 -15.92
N ALA A 329 -8.38 -3.88 -14.81
CA ALA A 329 -8.47 -2.47 -14.46
C ALA A 329 -7.80 -1.59 -15.52
N LYS A 330 -6.63 -1.99 -16.00
CA LYS A 330 -5.92 -1.33 -17.11
C LYS A 330 -6.74 -1.38 -18.41
N GLU A 331 -7.35 -2.51 -18.73
CA GLU A 331 -8.20 -2.67 -19.92
C GLU A 331 -9.49 -1.84 -19.83
N ASN A 332 -10.07 -1.72 -18.65
CA ASN A 332 -11.29 -0.92 -18.41
C ASN A 332 -11.02 0.58 -18.46
N TYR A 333 -9.80 1.02 -18.21
CA TYR A 333 -9.43 2.43 -18.21
C TYR A 333 -9.44 2.96 -19.64
N LYS A 334 -10.39 3.86 -19.94
CA LYS A 334 -10.50 4.54 -21.23
C LYS A 334 -10.11 6.00 -21.02
N LYS A 335 -9.04 6.42 -21.69
CA LYS A 335 -8.70 7.85 -21.84
C LYS A 335 -9.74 8.59 -22.65
#